data_59b212f242334810bf0164bc35d72165
#
_entry.id   59b212f242334810bf0164bc35d72165
#
_cell.length_a   1.000
_cell.length_b   1.000
_cell.length_c   1.000
_cell.angle_alpha   90.00
_cell.angle_beta   90.00
_cell.angle_gamma   90.00
#
_symmetry.space_group_name_H-M   'P 1'
#
loop_
_entity.id
_entity.type
_entity.pdbx_description
1 polymer ?
#
loop_
_entity_poly.entity_id
_entity_poly.type
_entity_poly.pdbx_seq_one_letter_code
_entity_poly.pdbx_strand_id
1 'polypeptide(L)'
;MPMLRRSIALLLLLCCAAPLARAQQFQWLTPPTERSPAPSQPRPHAAAPAQPAAAAPPPLQDQAAPYDHDLERLSEILGALHFLRGVCNANDGQKWRDEAQALIEAEAPAGARHDQMVASFNRGYRGFQQSYRTCTPAANLVIRRYLKEGAKIARDITARYAN
;
A
#
# COMPACT_ATOMS: atom_id res chain seq x y z
N MET A 1 45.99 7.36 -30.28
CA MET A 1 44.87 6.76 -29.54
C MET A 1 43.65 6.67 -30.47
N PRO A 2 43.59 5.67 -31.38
CA PRO A 2 42.46 5.56 -32.32
C PRO A 2 41.50 4.41 -32.04
N MET A 3 41.53 3.78 -30.82
CA MET A 3 40.66 2.62 -30.53
C MET A 3 39.31 2.95 -29.85
N LEU A 4 39.09 4.21 -29.48
CA LEU A 4 37.85 4.60 -28.77
C LEU A 4 36.71 5.04 -29.71
N ARG A 5 36.98 5.20 -31.00
CA ARG A 5 35.99 5.68 -31.99
C ARG A 5 35.18 4.56 -32.71
N ARG A 6 35.59 3.29 -32.56
CA ARG A 6 34.95 2.17 -33.27
C ARG A 6 33.82 1.49 -32.48
N SER A 7 33.69 1.71 -31.17
CA SER A 7 32.68 1.10 -30.34
C SER A 7 31.33 1.86 -30.28
N ILE A 8 31.31 3.12 -30.72
CA ILE A 8 30.09 3.95 -30.67
C ILE A 8 29.21 3.75 -31.93
N ALA A 9 29.80 3.30 -33.04
CA ALA A 9 29.06 3.14 -34.31
C ALA A 9 28.21 1.84 -34.37
N LEU A 10 28.41 0.87 -33.46
CA LEU A 10 27.69 -0.39 -33.49
C LEU A 10 26.45 -0.43 -32.57
N LEU A 11 26.26 0.59 -31.72
CA LEU A 11 25.16 0.65 -30.76
C LEU A 11 23.92 1.42 -31.26
N LEU A 12 24.00 2.02 -32.44
CA LEU A 12 22.91 2.85 -33.00
C LEU A 12 22.04 2.12 -34.04
N LEU A 13 22.27 0.83 -34.29
CA LEU A 13 21.54 0.09 -35.31
C LEU A 13 20.55 -0.94 -34.76
N LEU A 14 20.31 -0.99 -33.42
CA LEU A 14 19.42 -1.98 -32.79
C LEU A 14 18.17 -1.38 -32.12
N CYS A 15 17.82 -0.15 -32.42
CA CYS A 15 16.65 0.54 -31.79
C CYS A 15 15.46 0.79 -32.71
N CYS A 16 15.26 -0.02 -33.77
CA CYS A 16 14.09 0.09 -34.64
C CYS A 16 13.29 -1.22 -34.70
N ALA A 17 12.91 -1.80 -33.54
CA ALA A 17 11.84 -2.78 -33.45
C ALA A 17 10.77 -2.21 -32.54
N ALA A 18 9.86 -1.42 -33.13
CA ALA A 18 8.65 -0.99 -32.46
C ALA A 18 7.71 -2.22 -32.30
N PRO A 19 7.20 -2.52 -31.11
CA PRO A 19 6.12 -3.48 -30.98
C PRO A 19 4.83 -2.83 -31.51
N LEU A 20 4.22 -3.51 -32.47
CA LEU A 20 2.88 -3.23 -32.99
C LEU A 20 1.89 -3.12 -31.83
N ALA A 21 1.39 -1.91 -31.62
CA ALA A 21 0.28 -1.66 -30.72
C ALA A 21 -0.92 -2.50 -31.18
N ARG A 22 -1.28 -3.48 -30.37
CA ARG A 22 -2.51 -4.22 -30.49
C ARG A 22 -3.66 -3.26 -30.19
N ALA A 23 -4.28 -2.73 -31.26
CA ALA A 23 -5.54 -2.03 -31.16
C ALA A 23 -6.58 -3.04 -30.66
N GLN A 24 -6.98 -2.93 -29.40
CA GLN A 24 -8.18 -3.59 -28.89
C GLN A 24 -9.37 -2.86 -29.51
N GLN A 25 -9.99 -3.48 -30.50
CA GLN A 25 -11.20 -3.00 -31.14
C GLN A 25 -12.32 -2.99 -30.11
N PHE A 26 -12.81 -1.78 -29.86
CA PHE A 26 -14.05 -1.51 -29.16
C PHE A 26 -15.21 -2.12 -29.96
N GLN A 27 -15.69 -3.29 -29.54
CA GLN A 27 -16.91 -3.91 -30.10
C GLN A 27 -18.14 -3.41 -29.34
N TRP A 28 -18.54 -2.17 -29.58
CA TRP A 28 -19.78 -1.59 -29.03
C TRP A 28 -20.89 -1.38 -30.06
N LEU A 29 -20.81 -2.02 -31.21
CA LEU A 29 -21.83 -1.86 -32.27
C LEU A 29 -22.31 -3.22 -32.76
N THR A 30 -23.12 -3.90 -31.94
CA THR A 30 -24.08 -4.88 -32.46
C THR A 30 -25.48 -4.29 -32.27
N PRO A 31 -26.29 -4.15 -33.35
CA PRO A 31 -27.67 -3.74 -33.26
C PRO A 31 -28.51 -4.80 -32.53
N PRO A 32 -29.58 -4.38 -31.84
CA PRO A 32 -30.40 -5.33 -31.08
C PRO A 32 -31.12 -6.28 -32.02
N THR A 33 -30.81 -7.56 -31.93
CA THR A 33 -31.54 -8.64 -32.58
C THR A 33 -32.94 -8.70 -32.00
N GLU A 34 -33.92 -8.68 -32.87
CA GLU A 34 -35.33 -8.81 -32.57
C GLU A 34 -35.61 -9.99 -31.64
N ARG A 35 -36.32 -9.66 -30.58
CA ARG A 35 -36.71 -10.59 -29.51
C ARG A 35 -37.89 -11.41 -29.98
N SER A 36 -37.64 -12.68 -30.35
CA SER A 36 -38.66 -13.69 -30.57
C SER A 36 -39.46 -13.92 -29.26
N PRO A 37 -40.79 -14.02 -29.29
CA PRO A 37 -41.56 -14.25 -28.07
C PRO A 37 -41.23 -15.59 -27.46
N ALA A 38 -40.73 -15.59 -26.24
CA ALA A 38 -40.47 -16.80 -25.46
C ALA A 38 -41.79 -17.40 -24.96
N PRO A 39 -41.90 -18.77 -24.90
CA PRO A 39 -43.04 -19.44 -24.30
C PRO A 39 -43.20 -19.07 -22.83
N SER A 40 -44.44 -18.84 -22.43
CA SER A 40 -44.83 -18.48 -21.07
C SER A 40 -44.37 -19.55 -20.07
N GLN A 41 -43.37 -19.25 -19.27
CA GLN A 41 -42.97 -20.09 -18.13
C GLN A 41 -43.98 -19.93 -16.98
N PRO A 42 -44.28 -21.03 -16.27
CA PRO A 42 -45.13 -20.95 -15.08
C PRO A 42 -44.51 -20.01 -14.05
N ARG A 43 -45.33 -19.14 -13.49
CA ARG A 43 -44.93 -18.17 -12.46
C ARG A 43 -44.36 -18.91 -11.26
N PRO A 44 -43.10 -18.68 -10.86
CA PRO A 44 -42.58 -19.26 -9.62
C PRO A 44 -43.37 -18.75 -8.42
N HIS A 45 -43.75 -19.67 -7.53
CA HIS A 45 -44.33 -19.32 -6.24
C HIS A 45 -43.42 -18.28 -5.55
N ALA A 46 -44.07 -17.28 -4.96
CA ALA A 46 -43.36 -16.26 -4.16
C ALA A 46 -42.50 -16.98 -3.09
N ALA A 47 -41.20 -16.89 -3.28
CA ALA A 47 -40.24 -17.30 -2.29
C ALA A 47 -40.46 -16.41 -1.03
N ALA A 48 -40.61 -17.02 0.12
CA ALA A 48 -40.63 -16.32 1.37
C ALA A 48 -39.41 -15.38 1.48
N PRO A 49 -39.53 -14.22 2.15
CA PRO A 49 -38.42 -13.31 2.32
C PRO A 49 -37.26 -14.09 2.96
N ALA A 50 -36.16 -14.22 2.23
CA ALA A 50 -34.94 -14.78 2.79
C ALA A 50 -34.53 -13.88 3.98
N GLN A 51 -34.52 -14.43 5.17
CA GLN A 51 -33.90 -13.77 6.31
C GLN A 51 -32.45 -13.39 5.92
N PRO A 52 -32.01 -12.17 6.21
CA PRO A 52 -30.61 -11.83 6.00
C PRO A 52 -29.75 -12.87 6.73
N ALA A 53 -28.96 -13.62 5.99
CA ALA A 53 -27.99 -14.51 6.62
C ALA A 53 -27.15 -13.65 7.56
N ALA A 54 -27.11 -14.03 8.84
CA ALA A 54 -26.25 -13.37 9.82
C ALA A 54 -24.83 -13.36 9.23
N ALA A 55 -24.25 -12.17 9.11
CA ALA A 55 -22.89 -12.02 8.62
C ALA A 55 -21.98 -12.92 9.47
N ALA A 56 -21.15 -13.74 8.81
CA ALA A 56 -20.18 -14.56 9.51
C ALA A 56 -19.31 -13.64 10.39
N PRO A 57 -18.93 -14.08 11.62
CA PRO A 57 -18.03 -13.31 12.45
C PRO A 57 -16.76 -12.96 11.66
N PRO A 58 -16.20 -11.74 11.82
CA PRO A 58 -14.94 -11.38 11.19
C PRO A 58 -13.86 -12.42 11.52
N PRO A 59 -12.93 -12.71 10.61
CA PRO A 59 -11.76 -13.51 10.94
C PRO A 59 -11.06 -12.97 12.18
N LEU A 60 -10.49 -13.83 13.01
CA LEU A 60 -9.78 -13.40 14.24
C LEU A 60 -8.71 -12.33 13.99
N GLN A 61 -8.12 -12.32 12.80
CA GLN A 61 -7.12 -11.34 12.35
C GLN A 61 -7.70 -9.93 12.14
N ASP A 62 -9.01 -9.79 11.94
CA ASP A 62 -9.70 -8.50 11.77
C ASP A 62 -10.32 -8.00 13.08
N GLN A 63 -10.17 -8.73 14.18
CA GLN A 63 -10.62 -8.25 15.48
C GLN A 63 -9.69 -7.15 15.97
N ALA A 64 -10.31 -6.02 16.38
CA ALA A 64 -9.56 -4.89 16.91
C ALA A 64 -8.83 -5.28 18.20
N ALA A 65 -7.53 -5.01 18.24
CA ALA A 65 -6.74 -5.14 19.46
C ALA A 65 -6.76 -3.83 20.26
N PRO A 66 -6.65 -3.89 21.59
CA PRO A 66 -6.69 -2.68 22.43
C PRO A 66 -5.53 -1.70 22.17
N TYR A 67 -4.51 -2.14 21.45
CA TYR A 67 -3.33 -1.34 21.07
C TYR A 67 -3.27 -0.99 19.58
N ASP A 68 -4.33 -1.19 18.81
CA ASP A 68 -4.33 -0.89 17.37
C ASP A 68 -4.03 0.58 17.07
N HIS A 69 -4.57 1.50 17.86
CA HIS A 69 -4.25 2.92 17.72
C HIS A 69 -2.74 3.20 17.89
N ASP A 70 -2.09 2.51 18.83
CA ASP A 70 -0.66 2.62 19.06
C ASP A 70 0.15 2.01 17.89
N LEU A 71 -0.31 0.89 17.30
CA LEU A 71 0.30 0.30 16.11
C LEU A 71 0.17 1.20 14.88
N GLU A 72 -1.00 1.78 14.66
CA GLU A 72 -1.20 2.75 13.58
C GLU A 72 -0.28 3.97 13.74
N ARG A 73 -0.17 4.50 14.96
CA ARG A 73 0.73 5.61 15.26
C ARG A 73 2.20 5.22 15.07
N LEU A 74 2.60 4.03 15.48
CA LEU A 74 3.95 3.52 15.25
C LEU A 74 4.24 3.38 13.75
N SER A 75 3.31 2.84 12.97
CA SER A 75 3.42 2.74 11.51
C SER A 75 3.58 4.11 10.86
N GLU A 76 2.81 5.11 11.29
CA GLU A 76 2.94 6.49 10.81
C GLU A 76 4.33 7.09 11.11
N ILE A 77 4.84 6.86 12.31
CA ILE A 77 6.19 7.30 12.70
C ILE A 77 7.26 6.64 11.81
N LEU A 78 7.15 5.33 11.55
CA LEU A 78 8.08 4.60 10.69
C LEU A 78 8.06 5.15 9.26
N GLY A 79 6.89 5.49 8.73
CA GLY A 79 6.76 6.14 7.42
C GLY A 79 7.41 7.52 7.37
N ALA A 80 7.22 8.32 8.40
CA ALA A 80 7.86 9.63 8.54
C ALA A 80 9.41 9.52 8.64
N LEU A 81 9.91 8.56 9.42
CA LEU A 81 11.34 8.29 9.56
C LEU A 81 11.94 7.79 8.25
N HIS A 82 11.26 6.89 7.54
CA HIS A 82 11.70 6.44 6.21
C HIS A 82 11.95 7.62 5.27
N PHE A 83 11.05 8.58 5.20
CA PHE A 83 11.22 9.77 4.36
C PHE A 83 12.31 10.70 4.88
N LEU A 84 12.22 11.14 6.14
CA LEU A 84 13.10 12.16 6.71
C LEU A 84 14.57 11.72 6.79
N ARG A 85 14.81 10.44 7.12
CA ARG A 85 16.17 9.87 7.15
C ARG A 85 16.76 9.78 5.75
N GLY A 86 15.95 9.45 4.74
CA GLY A 86 16.37 9.49 3.34
C GLY A 86 16.77 10.91 2.89
N VAL A 87 15.95 11.92 3.20
CA VAL A 87 16.25 13.34 2.88
C VAL A 87 17.50 13.84 3.60
N CYS A 88 17.77 13.35 4.80
CA CYS A 88 18.96 13.72 5.57
C CYS A 88 20.20 12.85 5.25
N ASN A 89 20.20 12.14 4.11
CA ASN A 89 21.32 11.28 3.65
C ASN A 89 21.77 10.25 4.71
N ALA A 90 20.86 9.81 5.55
CA ALA A 90 21.11 8.70 6.44
C ALA A 90 20.96 7.41 5.64
N ASN A 91 21.99 6.55 5.65
CA ASN A 91 21.97 5.28 4.91
C ASN A 91 20.99 4.25 5.48
N ASP A 92 20.20 4.64 6.47
CA ASP A 92 19.22 3.79 7.17
C ASP A 92 17.76 4.09 6.79
N GLY A 93 17.51 4.91 5.76
CA GLY A 93 16.15 5.22 5.33
C GLY A 93 15.36 3.96 5.00
N GLN A 94 15.94 3.03 4.24
CA GLN A 94 15.30 1.77 3.88
C GLN A 94 14.97 0.90 5.09
N LYS A 95 15.83 0.89 6.11
CA LYS A 95 15.61 0.16 7.37
C LYS A 95 14.23 0.47 7.98
N TRP A 96 13.81 1.72 8.00
CA TRP A 96 12.53 2.13 8.59
C TRP A 96 11.32 1.59 7.82
N ARG A 97 11.47 1.39 6.53
CA ARG A 97 10.46 0.71 5.71
C ARG A 97 10.40 -0.78 6.03
N ASP A 98 11.57 -1.43 6.13
CA ASP A 98 11.67 -2.86 6.41
C ASP A 98 11.12 -3.17 7.82
N GLU A 99 11.40 -2.34 8.82
CA GLU A 99 10.83 -2.43 10.17
C GLU A 99 9.30 -2.27 10.16
N ALA A 100 8.77 -1.33 9.35
CA ALA A 100 7.33 -1.18 9.22
C ALA A 100 6.69 -2.41 8.57
N GLN A 101 7.31 -2.95 7.54
CA GLN A 101 6.83 -4.17 6.90
C GLN A 101 6.81 -5.34 7.88
N ALA A 102 7.89 -5.58 8.60
CA ALA A 102 7.97 -6.63 9.60
C ALA A 102 6.92 -6.48 10.71
N LEU A 103 6.69 -5.25 11.18
CA LEU A 103 5.64 -4.96 12.15
C LEU A 103 4.25 -5.30 11.61
N ILE A 104 3.94 -4.87 10.38
CA ILE A 104 2.64 -5.10 9.75
C ILE A 104 2.42 -6.60 9.51
N GLU A 105 3.42 -7.31 9.02
CA GLU A 105 3.34 -8.75 8.79
C GLU A 105 3.14 -9.54 10.10
N ALA A 106 3.74 -9.09 11.20
CA ALA A 106 3.61 -9.74 12.50
C ALA A 106 2.23 -9.50 13.14
N GLU A 107 1.71 -8.27 13.08
CA GLU A 107 0.52 -7.85 13.82
C GLU A 107 -0.77 -7.95 13.02
N ALA A 108 -0.69 -7.75 11.71
CA ALA A 108 -1.83 -7.71 10.81
C ALA A 108 -1.44 -8.19 9.40
N PRO A 109 -1.22 -9.49 9.18
CA PRO A 109 -0.75 -10.02 7.90
C PRO A 109 -1.72 -9.82 6.74
N ALA A 110 -3.01 -9.59 7.02
CA ALA A 110 -4.05 -9.35 6.01
C ALA A 110 -5.27 -8.65 6.63
N GLY A 111 -6.20 -8.21 5.80
CA GLY A 111 -7.50 -7.66 6.21
C GLY A 111 -7.46 -6.18 6.54
N ALA A 112 -8.54 -5.70 7.17
CA ALA A 112 -8.75 -4.28 7.42
C ALA A 112 -7.65 -3.66 8.33
N ARG A 113 -7.18 -4.39 9.34
CA ARG A 113 -6.07 -3.94 10.20
C ARG A 113 -4.78 -3.72 9.41
N HIS A 114 -4.44 -4.64 8.51
CA HIS A 114 -3.30 -4.50 7.59
C HIS A 114 -3.41 -3.20 6.80
N ASP A 115 -4.56 -2.97 6.15
CA ASP A 115 -4.77 -1.80 5.30
C ASP A 115 -4.68 -0.49 6.09
N GLN A 116 -5.17 -0.46 7.34
CA GLN A 116 -5.07 0.69 8.23
C GLN A 116 -3.61 0.99 8.60
N MET A 117 -2.81 -0.02 8.92
CA MET A 117 -1.39 0.16 9.24
C MET A 117 -0.59 0.64 8.02
N VAL A 118 -0.83 0.06 6.83
CA VAL A 118 -0.24 0.52 5.55
C VAL A 118 -0.64 1.96 5.23
N ALA A 119 -1.92 2.31 5.41
CA ALA A 119 -2.40 3.67 5.21
C ALA A 119 -1.72 4.65 6.18
N SER A 120 -1.51 4.25 7.43
CA SER A 120 -0.81 5.05 8.45
C SER A 120 0.65 5.29 8.10
N PHE A 121 1.38 4.26 7.67
CA PHE A 121 2.74 4.41 7.15
C PHE A 121 2.80 5.42 5.99
N ASN A 122 1.92 5.25 4.99
CA ASN A 122 1.86 6.14 3.84
C ASN A 122 1.51 7.58 4.23
N ARG A 123 0.65 7.78 5.23
CA ARG A 123 0.31 9.11 5.77
C ARG A 123 1.54 9.78 6.37
N GLY A 124 2.31 9.07 7.18
CA GLY A 124 3.56 9.56 7.76
C GLY A 124 4.58 9.95 6.69
N TYR A 125 4.81 9.09 5.70
CA TYR A 125 5.70 9.36 4.58
C TYR A 125 5.30 10.61 3.79
N ARG A 126 4.05 10.67 3.33
CA ARG A 126 3.55 11.76 2.48
C ARG A 126 3.44 13.08 3.22
N GLY A 127 3.12 13.07 4.51
CA GLY A 127 3.01 14.28 5.32
C GLY A 127 4.30 15.11 5.34
N PHE A 128 5.44 14.45 5.33
CA PHE A 128 6.74 15.12 5.31
C PHE A 128 7.28 15.37 3.90
N GLN A 129 6.91 14.54 2.93
CA GLN A 129 7.32 14.70 1.53
C GLN A 129 6.94 16.07 0.94
N GLN A 130 5.82 16.63 1.37
CA GLN A 130 5.36 17.94 0.91
C GLN A 130 6.14 19.09 1.54
N SER A 131 6.63 18.91 2.79
CA SER A 131 7.21 19.99 3.61
C SER A 131 8.73 20.04 3.54
N TYR A 132 9.40 18.90 3.35
CA TYR A 132 10.86 18.82 3.43
C TYR A 132 11.44 18.33 2.10
N ARG A 133 12.22 19.20 1.43
CA ARG A 133 12.97 18.86 0.20
C ARG A 133 14.45 18.63 0.47
N THR A 134 14.94 19.18 1.57
CA THR A 134 16.33 19.09 2.01
C THR A 134 16.38 18.84 3.51
N CYS A 135 17.50 18.34 4.01
CA CYS A 135 17.73 18.18 5.42
C CYS A 135 17.90 19.53 6.10
N THR A 136 17.08 19.81 7.10
CA THR A 136 17.08 21.03 7.87
C THR A 136 17.25 20.74 9.37
N PRO A 137 17.63 21.72 10.19
CA PRO A 137 17.61 21.57 11.65
C PRO A 137 16.22 21.15 12.18
N ALA A 138 15.15 21.66 11.57
CA ALA A 138 13.78 21.27 11.91
C ALA A 138 13.49 19.79 11.57
N ALA A 139 13.95 19.31 10.41
CA ALA A 139 13.82 17.88 10.05
C ALA A 139 14.53 17.00 11.10
N ASN A 140 15.75 17.38 11.50
CA ASN A 140 16.50 16.66 12.53
C ASN A 140 15.79 16.67 13.89
N LEU A 141 15.13 17.77 14.25
CA LEU A 141 14.33 17.84 15.48
C LEU A 141 13.16 16.86 15.43
N VAL A 142 12.43 16.81 14.29
CA VAL A 142 11.33 15.88 14.10
C VAL A 142 11.81 14.43 14.16
N ILE A 143 12.93 14.10 13.51
CA ILE A 143 13.53 12.76 13.58
C ILE A 143 13.77 12.34 15.04
N ARG A 144 14.43 13.18 15.84
CA ARG A 144 14.71 12.86 17.26
C ARG A 144 13.42 12.67 18.06
N ARG A 145 12.42 13.50 17.81
CA ARG A 145 11.11 13.40 18.48
C ARG A 145 10.43 12.08 18.14
N TYR A 146 10.40 11.72 16.87
CA TYR A 146 9.74 10.49 16.40
C TYR A 146 10.47 9.23 16.85
N LEU A 147 11.79 9.23 16.87
CA LEU A 147 12.57 8.12 17.45
C LEU A 147 12.22 7.91 18.92
N LYS A 148 12.12 8.99 19.72
CA LYS A 148 11.73 8.91 21.13
C LYS A 148 10.30 8.43 21.31
N GLU A 149 9.37 8.95 20.52
CA GLU A 149 7.94 8.60 20.58
C GLU A 149 7.72 7.15 20.17
N GLY A 150 8.27 6.72 19.02
CA GLY A 150 8.15 5.34 18.55
C GLY A 150 8.74 4.34 19.53
N ALA A 151 9.93 4.63 20.08
CA ALA A 151 10.53 3.78 21.09
C ALA A 151 9.67 3.70 22.38
N LYS A 152 8.97 4.78 22.75
CA LYS A 152 8.03 4.75 23.88
C LYS A 152 6.83 3.86 23.59
N ILE A 153 6.19 4.04 22.44
CA ILE A 153 5.02 3.26 22.03
C ILE A 153 5.37 1.76 22.02
N ALA A 154 6.48 1.38 21.37
CA ALA A 154 6.92 -0.01 21.30
C ALA A 154 7.11 -0.63 22.70
N ARG A 155 7.76 0.10 23.62
CA ARG A 155 7.90 -0.38 24.99
C ARG A 155 6.59 -0.50 25.74
N ASP A 156 5.67 0.46 25.56
CA ASP A 156 4.38 0.45 26.25
C ASP A 156 3.51 -0.73 25.78
N ILE A 157 3.49 -1.03 24.47
CA ILE A 157 2.80 -2.20 23.93
C ILE A 157 3.41 -3.48 24.51
N THR A 158 4.73 -3.63 24.42
CA THR A 158 5.45 -4.81 24.91
C THR A 158 5.21 -5.02 26.41
N ALA A 159 5.29 -3.97 27.20
CA ALA A 159 5.11 -4.07 28.66
C ALA A 159 3.68 -4.45 29.09
N ARG A 160 2.67 -4.13 28.28
CA ARG A 160 1.27 -4.39 28.62
C ARG A 160 0.71 -5.67 28.02
N TYR A 161 1.22 -6.08 26.85
CA TYR A 161 0.57 -7.10 26.03
C TYR A 161 1.47 -8.26 25.61
N ALA A 162 2.80 -8.15 25.71
CA ALA A 162 3.71 -9.27 25.47
C ALA A 162 3.82 -10.12 26.76
N ASN A 163 3.12 -11.25 26.78
CA ASN A 163 3.21 -12.30 27.80
C ASN A 163 3.99 -13.48 27.28
#